data_aba79a561581c9e65a9b66ca0b48eaa9
#
_entry.id   aba79a561581c9e65a9b66ca0b48eaa9
#
_cell.length_a   1.000
_cell.length_b   1.000
_cell.length_c   1.000
_cell.angle_alpha   90.00
_cell.angle_beta   90.00
_cell.angle_gamma   90.00
#
_symmetry.space_group_name_H-M   'P 1'
#
loop_
_entity.id
_entity.type
_entity.pdbx_description
1 polymer ?
#
loop_
_entity_poly.entity_id
_entity_poly.type
_entity_poly.pdbx_seq_one_letter_code
_entity_poly.pdbx_strand_id
1 'polypeptide(L)'
;MTILGDFLEYVRSAEVIESPPYHNAGPPANSRSHVAAWPRENEKNDHDHDTPSTKYNDDTRYLESTQSSFDAQAQAQGGALYRDGKLILQPAPTQDPRDPLNLPLSRKVLACFCLSCFGALAAAAELILGAMLPVFALEYSGIDPKLLKSLTASGGLPAGTDPLKYLSMLPNAPPIVEIYLLASLPVLVIGLSNLLLVPLAISVGRRPVVLTTGVVAILGCIWAGNSRSLPSHLLARCVQAVGAGTVESLIPFVLQDMVFVHQRNSWISGVFAAQGVIIIVLGVATPQIIIDLSWRYMYFLTAAGAAFFLIGVFFFMPETRWERTRAEMNGVPRNESGYKHAPRTFRYNIAFFHGEMQWRKGWNAFIDTLRTFFYPHIFFITMLNSVMIACAFAAGYTVGPALITAPWSWNFLLLGLCLVPVLIAAIAVALVTGKAADWVANRIAKKRGARLPENQLVNIIFPTLCGIVGSVIFGLAGSNQQDYSYFTFLAGFGMMAFGFLGANTIGAVYVLECYPHLAGPALVNIASFRCLLAFILSFKISDWVVEMGYFHAMMIYTGLLSAFALLVPVVYIYGPAWRRRWPADHFGDDM
;
A
#
# COMPACT_ATOMS: atom_id res chain seq x y z
N MET A 1 18.79 17.30 1.88
CA MET A 1 18.13 18.62 2.00
C MET A 1 17.52 19.09 0.68
N THR A 2 18.11 18.84 -0.47
CA THR A 2 17.56 19.18 -1.81
C THR A 2 16.25 18.48 -2.15
N ILE A 3 16.10 17.19 -1.84
CA ILE A 3 14.87 16.42 -2.14
C ILE A 3 13.65 16.94 -1.34
N LEU A 4 13.86 17.35 -0.09
CA LEU A 4 12.80 17.95 0.73
C LEU A 4 12.48 19.38 0.26
N GLY A 5 13.48 20.12 -0.23
CA GLY A 5 13.34 21.43 -0.85
C GLY A 5 12.53 21.36 -2.13
N ASP A 6 12.88 20.45 -3.05
CA ASP A 6 12.17 20.23 -4.31
C ASP A 6 10.74 19.74 -4.08
N PHE A 7 10.51 18.91 -3.05
CA PHE A 7 9.17 18.47 -2.65
C PHE A 7 8.33 19.64 -2.13
N LEU A 8 8.90 20.46 -1.26
CA LEU A 8 8.21 21.65 -0.71
C LEU A 8 7.97 22.71 -1.79
N GLU A 9 8.87 22.88 -2.75
CA GLU A 9 8.71 23.81 -3.87
C GLU A 9 7.67 23.31 -4.88
N TYR A 10 7.64 22.02 -5.18
CA TYR A 10 6.59 21.37 -5.97
C TYR A 10 5.21 21.49 -5.29
N VAL A 11 5.16 21.34 -3.98
CA VAL A 11 3.94 21.49 -3.18
C VAL A 11 3.51 22.94 -3.10
N ARG A 12 4.44 23.91 -3.03
CA ARG A 12 4.19 25.35 -3.04
C ARG A 12 3.71 25.86 -4.40
N SER A 13 4.22 25.32 -5.50
CA SER A 13 3.75 25.64 -6.83
C SER A 13 2.28 25.22 -7.08
N ALA A 14 1.79 24.25 -6.31
CA ALA A 14 0.38 23.84 -6.32
C ALA A 14 -0.55 24.80 -5.52
N GLU A 15 -0.02 25.61 -4.60
CA GLU A 15 -0.79 26.61 -3.83
C GLU A 15 -1.07 27.90 -4.64
N VAL A 16 -0.29 28.21 -5.66
CA VAL A 16 -0.39 29.47 -6.43
C VAL A 16 -1.56 29.49 -7.41
N ILE A 17 -2.34 28.44 -7.52
CA ILE A 17 -3.57 28.45 -8.31
C ILE A 17 -4.75 28.82 -7.38
N GLU A 18 -4.75 30.05 -6.88
CA GLU A 18 -5.97 30.70 -6.39
C GLU A 18 -6.98 30.71 -7.56
N SER A 19 -8.17 30.18 -7.31
CA SER A 19 -9.30 30.35 -8.20
C SER A 19 -9.50 31.86 -8.43
N PRO A 20 -9.49 32.36 -9.67
CA PRO A 20 -9.72 33.79 -9.91
C PRO A 20 -11.11 34.15 -9.38
N PRO A 21 -11.26 35.33 -8.75
CA PRO A 21 -12.56 35.79 -8.31
C PRO A 21 -13.47 35.92 -9.53
N TYR A 22 -14.63 35.31 -9.47
CA TYR A 22 -15.68 35.50 -10.47
C TYR A 22 -16.09 36.96 -10.51
N HIS A 23 -15.54 37.72 -11.46
CA HIS A 23 -16.12 39.00 -11.84
C HIS A 23 -17.41 38.71 -12.61
N ASN A 24 -18.53 39.22 -12.08
CA ASN A 24 -19.79 39.36 -12.74
C ASN A 24 -19.61 40.19 -14.04
N ALA A 25 -19.33 39.48 -15.12
CA ALA A 25 -19.48 40.09 -16.46
C ALA A 25 -20.91 39.82 -16.91
N GLY A 26 -21.71 40.86 -16.91
CA GLY A 26 -23.04 40.84 -17.49
C GLY A 26 -23.01 40.42 -18.97
N PRO A 27 -24.14 39.99 -19.54
CA PRO A 27 -24.17 39.46 -20.90
C PRO A 27 -23.82 40.55 -21.93
N PRO A 28 -22.97 40.23 -22.93
CA PRO A 28 -22.69 41.17 -24.00
C PRO A 28 -23.93 41.35 -24.90
N ALA A 29 -24.29 42.61 -25.13
CA ALA A 29 -25.36 42.99 -26.05
C ALA A 29 -24.92 42.77 -27.49
N ASN A 30 -25.84 42.24 -28.28
CA ASN A 30 -25.93 42.31 -29.75
C ASN A 30 -24.86 41.58 -30.60
N SER A 31 -25.25 40.44 -31.16
CA SER A 31 -25.09 40.18 -32.58
C SER A 31 -26.28 39.37 -33.10
N ARG A 32 -27.12 40.05 -33.90
CA ARG A 32 -28.14 39.44 -34.76
C ARG A 32 -27.42 38.69 -35.90
N SER A 33 -27.73 37.42 -36.13
CA SER A 33 -27.78 36.86 -37.47
C SER A 33 -28.38 35.44 -37.48
N HIS A 34 -29.43 35.29 -38.26
CA HIS A 34 -29.95 34.14 -38.97
C HIS A 34 -30.43 32.92 -38.18
N VAL A 35 -31.72 32.97 -37.84
CA VAL A 35 -32.57 31.81 -37.59
C VAL A 35 -32.98 31.24 -38.96
N ALA A 36 -32.53 30.05 -39.29
CA ALA A 36 -33.09 29.23 -40.36
C ALA A 36 -34.31 28.47 -39.77
N ALA A 37 -35.46 28.73 -40.40
CA ALA A 37 -36.74 28.12 -40.05
C ALA A 37 -36.77 26.63 -40.46
N TRP A 38 -37.24 25.78 -39.58
CA TRP A 38 -37.63 24.40 -39.87
C TRP A 38 -39.12 24.35 -40.24
N PRO A 39 -39.56 23.51 -41.21
CA PRO A 39 -40.96 23.41 -41.61
C PRO A 39 -41.77 22.63 -40.57
N ARG A 40 -43.00 23.11 -40.36
CA ARG A 40 -44.04 22.38 -39.64
C ARG A 40 -44.67 21.34 -40.57
N GLU A 41 -44.73 20.08 -40.15
CA GLU A 41 -45.69 19.12 -40.71
C GLU A 41 -46.42 18.39 -39.60
N ASN A 42 -47.70 18.63 -39.61
CA ASN A 42 -48.91 17.86 -39.34
C ASN A 42 -48.97 16.80 -38.23
N GLU A 43 -49.92 17.11 -37.33
CA GLU A 43 -50.62 16.19 -36.42
C GLU A 43 -51.16 14.94 -37.14
N LYS A 44 -50.90 13.76 -36.52
CA LYS A 44 -51.89 12.67 -36.41
C LYS A 44 -51.71 11.97 -35.09
N ASN A 45 -52.85 11.92 -34.37
CA ASN A 45 -53.08 11.13 -33.16
C ASN A 45 -52.78 9.65 -33.42
N ASP A 46 -52.08 9.03 -32.49
CA ASP A 46 -52.46 7.68 -32.01
C ASP A 46 -51.93 7.46 -30.58
N HIS A 47 -52.82 7.00 -29.74
CA HIS A 47 -52.57 6.55 -28.40
C HIS A 47 -51.68 5.32 -28.45
N ASP A 48 -50.53 5.30 -27.73
CA ASP A 48 -50.08 4.09 -27.10
C ASP A 48 -49.10 4.35 -25.93
N HIS A 49 -49.18 3.45 -24.97
CA HIS A 49 -48.57 3.41 -23.67
C HIS A 49 -47.09 3.80 -23.59
N ASP A 50 -46.78 4.87 -22.86
CA ASP A 50 -45.40 5.25 -22.47
C ASP A 50 -44.84 4.29 -21.42
N THR A 51 -43.83 3.53 -21.79
CA THR A 51 -42.93 2.84 -20.88
C THR A 51 -41.74 3.76 -20.52
N PRO A 52 -41.24 3.78 -19.26
CA PRO A 52 -40.23 4.74 -18.78
C PRO A 52 -38.77 4.50 -19.24
N SER A 53 -38.57 3.65 -20.25
CA SER A 53 -37.20 3.20 -20.62
C SER A 53 -36.42 4.08 -21.60
N THR A 54 -37.07 5.05 -22.26
CA THR A 54 -36.42 5.85 -23.32
C THR A 54 -35.70 7.11 -22.83
N LYS A 55 -36.05 7.65 -21.67
CA LYS A 55 -35.35 8.84 -21.12
C LYS A 55 -33.96 8.53 -20.54
N TYR A 56 -33.74 7.31 -20.06
CA TYR A 56 -32.47 6.90 -19.45
C TYR A 56 -31.35 6.68 -20.47
N ASN A 57 -31.69 6.29 -21.70
CA ASN A 57 -30.70 6.06 -22.78
C ASN A 57 -30.19 7.34 -23.44
N ASP A 58 -30.96 8.43 -23.42
CA ASP A 58 -30.51 9.70 -24.02
C ASP A 58 -29.56 10.46 -23.10
N ASP A 59 -29.75 10.41 -21.80
CA ASP A 59 -28.84 11.05 -20.84
C ASP A 59 -27.46 10.36 -20.80
N THR A 60 -27.42 9.04 -20.93
CA THR A 60 -26.17 8.28 -21.03
C THR A 60 -25.42 8.55 -22.33
N ARG A 61 -26.09 8.61 -23.46
CA ARG A 61 -25.49 8.98 -24.77
C ARG A 61 -24.99 10.43 -24.78
N TYR A 62 -25.71 11.35 -24.16
CA TYR A 62 -25.27 12.75 -24.05
C TYR A 62 -24.04 12.87 -23.15
N LEU A 63 -23.97 12.13 -22.06
CA LEU A 63 -22.79 12.07 -21.18
C LEU A 63 -21.60 11.42 -21.88
N GLU A 64 -21.78 10.33 -22.63
CA GLU A 64 -20.73 9.67 -23.40
C GLU A 64 -20.21 10.56 -24.55
N SER A 65 -21.08 11.24 -25.28
CA SER A 65 -20.67 12.17 -26.32
C SER A 65 -19.94 13.40 -25.77
N THR A 66 -20.35 13.89 -24.61
CA THR A 66 -19.70 15.01 -23.91
C THR A 66 -18.34 14.56 -23.36
N GLN A 67 -18.24 13.32 -22.86
CA GLN A 67 -17.02 12.75 -22.34
C GLN A 67 -16.00 12.45 -23.45
N SER A 68 -16.43 11.89 -24.59
CA SER A 68 -15.54 11.66 -25.73
C SER A 68 -15.01 12.96 -26.35
N SER A 69 -15.81 14.02 -26.37
CA SER A 69 -15.36 15.34 -26.79
C SER A 69 -14.48 16.04 -25.74
N PHE A 70 -14.65 15.73 -24.47
CA PHE A 70 -13.82 16.22 -23.36
C PHE A 70 -12.43 15.59 -23.41
N ASP A 71 -12.36 14.28 -23.65
CA ASP A 71 -11.10 13.51 -23.70
C ASP A 71 -10.28 13.83 -24.96
N ALA A 72 -10.93 14.14 -26.08
CA ALA A 72 -10.26 14.48 -27.33
C ALA A 72 -9.53 15.83 -27.29
N GLN A 73 -9.87 16.73 -26.37
CA GLN A 73 -9.25 18.06 -26.23
C GLN A 73 -8.24 18.15 -25.08
N ALA A 74 -8.10 17.09 -24.25
CA ALA A 74 -7.19 17.08 -23.11
C ALA A 74 -5.79 16.58 -23.52
N GLN A 75 -4.76 17.39 -23.27
CA GLN A 75 -3.36 17.01 -23.46
C GLN A 75 -2.77 16.50 -22.13
N ALA A 76 -2.25 15.28 -22.12
CA ALA A 76 -1.61 14.71 -20.94
C ALA A 76 -0.12 15.10 -20.90
N GLN A 77 0.30 15.83 -19.88
CA GLN A 77 1.70 16.11 -19.60
C GLN A 77 2.04 15.65 -18.16
N GLY A 78 2.99 14.73 -18.02
CA GLY A 78 3.49 14.31 -16.72
C GLY A 78 2.44 13.71 -15.75
N GLY A 79 1.40 13.01 -16.27
CA GLY A 79 0.30 12.48 -15.47
C GLY A 79 -0.81 13.47 -15.14
N ALA A 80 -0.69 14.72 -15.55
CA ALA A 80 -1.71 15.76 -15.44
C ALA A 80 -2.40 15.99 -16.79
N LEU A 81 -3.71 16.20 -16.78
CA LEU A 81 -4.50 16.54 -17.97
C LEU A 81 -4.60 18.06 -18.07
N TYR A 82 -4.32 18.61 -19.26
CA TYR A 82 -4.42 20.04 -19.54
C TYR A 82 -5.45 20.27 -20.65
N ARG A 83 -6.29 21.27 -20.48
CA ARG A 83 -7.21 21.79 -21.50
C ARG A 83 -7.01 23.29 -21.63
N ASP A 84 -6.76 23.76 -22.82
CA ASP A 84 -6.50 25.19 -23.12
C ASP A 84 -5.36 25.77 -22.23
N GLY A 85 -4.32 24.96 -21.95
CA GLY A 85 -3.21 25.34 -21.08
C GLY A 85 -3.53 25.37 -19.57
N LYS A 86 -4.76 25.03 -19.16
CA LYS A 86 -5.17 24.94 -17.75
C LYS A 86 -5.17 23.49 -17.29
N LEU A 87 -4.65 23.26 -16.08
CA LEU A 87 -4.63 21.95 -15.44
C LEU A 87 -6.07 21.52 -15.08
N ILE A 88 -6.46 20.33 -15.53
CA ILE A 88 -7.72 19.70 -15.12
C ILE A 88 -7.49 18.97 -13.79
N LEU A 89 -8.12 19.44 -12.75
CA LEU A 89 -8.06 18.81 -11.43
C LEU A 89 -8.95 17.58 -11.39
N GLN A 90 -8.35 16.41 -11.16
CA GLN A 90 -9.05 15.12 -10.97
C GLN A 90 -8.77 14.56 -9.59
N PRO A 91 -9.82 14.22 -8.79
CA PRO A 91 -11.23 14.57 -8.98
C PRO A 91 -11.47 16.07 -8.91
N ALA A 92 -12.55 16.58 -9.55
CA ALA A 92 -12.94 17.98 -9.45
C ALA A 92 -13.31 18.30 -7.97
N PRO A 93 -12.72 19.36 -7.36
CA PRO A 93 -13.12 19.80 -6.03
C PRO A 93 -14.52 20.40 -6.07
N THR A 94 -15.32 20.14 -5.02
CA THR A 94 -16.63 20.78 -4.85
C THR A 94 -16.45 22.17 -4.21
N GLN A 95 -17.49 23.04 -4.26
CA GLN A 95 -17.45 24.33 -3.56
C GLN A 95 -17.67 24.20 -2.03
N ASP A 96 -18.01 23.00 -1.53
CA ASP A 96 -18.22 22.77 -0.10
C ASP A 96 -16.88 22.84 0.66
N PRO A 97 -16.74 23.72 1.67
CA PRO A 97 -15.55 23.76 2.53
C PRO A 97 -15.27 22.45 3.29
N ARG A 98 -16.25 21.54 3.36
CA ARG A 98 -16.13 20.23 4.01
C ARG A 98 -15.50 19.17 3.12
N ASP A 99 -15.38 19.40 1.82
CA ASP A 99 -14.69 18.49 0.90
C ASP A 99 -13.24 18.26 1.37
N PRO A 100 -12.77 17.01 1.50
CA PRO A 100 -11.38 16.71 1.85
C PRO A 100 -10.35 17.30 0.91
N LEU A 101 -10.68 17.49 -0.38
CA LEU A 101 -9.78 18.13 -1.36
C LEU A 101 -9.53 19.62 -1.05
N ASN A 102 -10.48 20.30 -0.40
CA ASN A 102 -10.38 21.71 -0.02
C ASN A 102 -9.62 21.96 1.30
N LEU A 103 -9.03 20.90 1.91
CA LEU A 103 -8.21 21.05 3.10
C LEU A 103 -6.96 21.88 2.80
N PRO A 104 -6.58 22.82 3.72
CA PRO A 104 -5.34 23.54 3.59
C PRO A 104 -4.15 22.57 3.64
N LEU A 105 -3.11 22.89 2.88
CA LEU A 105 -1.93 22.03 2.70
C LEU A 105 -1.28 21.65 4.03
N SER A 106 -1.11 22.61 4.95
CA SER A 106 -0.54 22.37 6.27
C SER A 106 -1.27 21.27 7.03
N ARG A 107 -2.59 21.24 6.92
CA ARG A 107 -3.43 20.24 7.58
C ARG A 107 -3.33 18.87 6.90
N LYS A 108 -3.26 18.84 5.56
CA LYS A 108 -3.00 17.61 4.80
C LYS A 108 -1.65 17.00 5.19
N VAL A 109 -0.58 17.82 5.19
CA VAL A 109 0.77 17.37 5.58
C VAL A 109 0.79 16.83 7.00
N LEU A 110 0.17 17.52 7.94
CA LEU A 110 0.15 17.12 9.35
C LEU A 110 -0.65 15.82 9.56
N ALA A 111 -1.81 15.68 8.90
CA ALA A 111 -2.59 14.45 8.92
C ALA A 111 -1.81 13.27 8.33
N CYS A 112 -1.16 13.46 7.17
CA CYS A 112 -0.34 12.43 6.53
C CYS A 112 0.88 12.06 7.40
N PHE A 113 1.53 13.03 8.03
CA PHE A 113 2.65 12.78 8.93
C PHE A 113 2.22 11.93 10.14
N CYS A 114 1.13 12.30 10.80
CA CYS A 114 0.59 11.53 11.93
C CYS A 114 0.17 10.12 11.52
N LEU A 115 -0.49 9.97 10.34
CA LEU A 115 -0.86 8.66 9.80
C LEU A 115 0.36 7.80 9.45
N SER A 116 1.41 8.40 8.88
CA SER A 116 2.66 7.68 8.54
C SER A 116 3.35 7.17 9.80
N CYS A 117 3.52 8.05 10.80
CA CYS A 117 4.18 7.67 12.05
C CYS A 117 3.36 6.64 12.84
N PHE A 118 2.03 6.82 12.91
CA PHE A 118 1.13 5.84 13.51
C PHE A 118 1.25 4.48 12.80
N GLY A 119 1.14 4.48 11.46
CA GLY A 119 1.22 3.28 10.66
C GLY A 119 2.56 2.55 10.80
N ALA A 120 3.66 3.30 10.79
CA ALA A 120 4.98 2.74 11.00
C ALA A 120 5.11 2.04 12.36
N LEU A 121 4.62 2.66 13.44
CA LEU A 121 4.72 2.11 14.80
C LEU A 121 3.77 0.92 15.01
N ALA A 122 2.57 0.97 14.42
CA ALA A 122 1.63 -0.15 14.46
C ALA A 122 2.18 -1.39 13.73
N ALA A 123 2.86 -1.19 12.59
CA ALA A 123 3.46 -2.25 11.79
C ALA A 123 4.89 -2.64 12.23
N ALA A 124 5.59 -1.78 12.97
CA ALA A 124 7.00 -1.99 13.34
C ALA A 124 7.22 -3.30 14.09
N ALA A 125 6.36 -3.60 15.07
CA ALA A 125 6.46 -4.83 15.84
C ALA A 125 6.25 -6.10 14.98
N GLU A 126 5.58 -5.99 13.83
CA GLU A 126 5.39 -7.11 12.90
C GLU A 126 6.66 -7.38 12.07
N LEU A 127 7.31 -6.32 11.60
CA LEU A 127 8.41 -6.41 10.63
C LEU A 127 9.79 -6.63 11.28
N ILE A 128 9.95 -6.20 12.54
CA ILE A 128 11.23 -6.29 13.28
C ILE A 128 11.50 -7.70 13.80
N LEU A 129 10.48 -8.52 13.95
CA LEU A 129 10.54 -9.80 14.69
C LEU A 129 11.39 -10.88 14.04
N GLY A 130 11.59 -10.88 12.72
CA GLY A 130 12.35 -11.94 12.06
C GLY A 130 13.74 -12.15 12.68
N ALA A 131 14.45 -11.06 12.99
CA ALA A 131 15.75 -11.08 13.64
C ALA A 131 15.69 -11.43 15.14
N MET A 132 14.52 -11.37 15.76
CA MET A 132 14.33 -11.56 17.21
C MET A 132 13.80 -12.95 17.60
N LEU A 133 13.50 -13.81 16.66
CA LEU A 133 12.97 -15.16 16.92
C LEU A 133 13.83 -15.96 17.92
N PRO A 134 15.19 -15.91 17.87
CA PRO A 134 16.02 -16.57 18.87
C PRO A 134 15.80 -16.07 20.31
N VAL A 135 15.46 -14.78 20.47
CA VAL A 135 15.16 -14.17 21.78
C VAL A 135 13.93 -14.82 22.40
N PHE A 136 12.88 -15.03 21.61
CA PHE A 136 11.65 -15.68 22.09
C PHE A 136 11.84 -17.16 22.36
N ALA A 137 12.70 -17.83 21.57
CA ALA A 137 13.04 -19.22 21.83
C ALA A 137 13.69 -19.40 23.21
N LEU A 138 14.62 -18.54 23.60
CA LEU A 138 15.25 -18.54 24.93
C LEU A 138 14.26 -18.16 26.03
N GLU A 139 13.54 -17.06 25.88
CA GLU A 139 12.59 -16.57 26.88
C GLU A 139 11.57 -17.64 27.27
N TYR A 140 10.96 -18.31 26.30
CA TYR A 140 9.94 -19.33 26.55
C TYR A 140 10.52 -20.70 26.90
N SER A 141 11.86 -20.88 26.81
CA SER A 141 12.59 -22.00 27.41
C SER A 141 12.98 -21.73 28.87
N GLY A 142 12.66 -20.53 29.41
CA GLY A 142 13.03 -20.12 30.76
C GLY A 142 14.48 -19.67 30.92
N ILE A 143 15.15 -19.33 29.82
CA ILE A 143 16.55 -18.87 29.77
C ILE A 143 16.57 -17.37 29.49
N ASP A 144 17.40 -16.60 30.22
CA ASP A 144 17.51 -15.15 29.99
C ASP A 144 18.05 -14.86 28.58
N PRO A 145 17.31 -14.12 27.72
CA PRO A 145 17.76 -13.75 26.38
C PRO A 145 19.07 -12.96 26.34
N LYS A 146 19.47 -12.32 27.44
CA LYS A 146 20.77 -11.63 27.57
C LYS A 146 21.96 -12.55 27.34
N LEU A 147 21.77 -13.85 27.50
CA LEU A 147 22.77 -14.88 27.21
C LEU A 147 23.19 -14.86 25.72
N LEU A 148 22.33 -14.41 24.79
CA LEU A 148 22.68 -14.27 23.37
C LEU A 148 23.90 -13.35 23.17
N LYS A 149 24.05 -12.31 23.97
CA LYS A 149 25.21 -11.43 23.93
C LYS A 149 26.50 -12.16 24.23
N SER A 150 26.52 -12.99 25.26
CA SER A 150 27.69 -13.78 25.64
C SER A 150 27.97 -14.93 24.66
N LEU A 151 26.95 -15.62 24.18
CA LEU A 151 27.08 -16.68 23.19
C LEU A 151 27.64 -16.15 21.86
N THR A 152 27.17 -15.00 21.41
CA THR A 152 27.68 -14.39 20.15
C THR A 152 29.04 -13.73 20.33
N ALA A 153 29.40 -13.27 21.55
CA ALA A 153 30.72 -12.74 21.86
C ALA A 153 31.81 -13.82 21.95
N SER A 154 31.44 -15.06 22.27
CA SER A 154 32.36 -16.19 22.38
C SER A 154 32.67 -16.92 21.06
N GLY A 155 32.31 -16.34 19.91
CA GLY A 155 32.62 -16.90 18.60
C GLY A 155 31.42 -17.47 17.83
N GLY A 156 30.20 -17.25 18.31
CA GLY A 156 28.97 -17.67 17.64
C GLY A 156 28.67 -19.18 17.76
N LEU A 157 27.63 -19.59 17.06
CA LEU A 157 27.25 -21.01 16.99
C LEU A 157 28.06 -21.73 15.88
N PRO A 158 28.32 -23.06 16.05
CA PRO A 158 29.08 -23.82 15.05
C PRO A 158 28.48 -23.70 13.63
N ALA A 159 29.34 -23.73 12.62
CA ALA A 159 28.93 -23.69 11.21
C ALA A 159 27.96 -24.83 10.88
N GLY A 160 26.91 -24.53 10.13
CA GLY A 160 25.92 -25.51 9.70
C GLY A 160 24.82 -25.85 10.75
N THR A 161 24.85 -25.24 11.92
CA THR A 161 23.77 -25.34 12.91
C THR A 161 22.75 -24.24 12.71
N ASP A 162 21.48 -24.61 12.51
CA ASP A 162 20.39 -23.62 12.63
C ASP A 162 20.29 -23.24 14.13
N PRO A 163 20.48 -21.94 14.48
CA PRO A 163 20.37 -21.48 15.85
C PRO A 163 19.05 -21.84 16.52
N LEU A 164 17.95 -21.79 15.77
CA LEU A 164 16.63 -22.12 16.29
C LEU A 164 16.46 -23.60 16.54
N LYS A 165 17.04 -24.46 15.68
CA LYS A 165 17.07 -25.90 15.92
C LYS A 165 17.92 -26.26 17.14
N TYR A 166 19.07 -25.61 17.33
CA TYR A 166 19.89 -25.76 18.52
C TYR A 166 19.14 -25.33 19.78
N LEU A 167 18.45 -24.19 19.73
CA LEU A 167 17.65 -23.69 20.85
C LEU A 167 16.42 -24.57 21.13
N SER A 168 15.85 -25.25 20.14
CA SER A 168 14.74 -26.17 20.34
C SER A 168 15.14 -27.50 21.05
N MET A 169 16.43 -27.81 21.11
CA MET A 169 16.95 -28.96 21.87
C MET A 169 17.09 -28.65 23.36
N LEU A 170 16.87 -27.41 23.78
CA LEU A 170 16.89 -27.05 25.20
C LEU A 170 15.72 -27.68 25.94
N PRO A 171 15.90 -28.06 27.23
CA PRO A 171 14.81 -28.55 28.04
C PRO A 171 13.72 -27.48 28.14
N ASN A 172 12.46 -27.90 27.94
CA ASN A 172 11.27 -27.06 27.92
C ASN A 172 11.18 -26.04 26.75
N ALA A 173 11.98 -26.19 25.69
CA ALA A 173 11.88 -25.35 24.55
C ALA A 173 10.54 -25.53 23.81
N PRO A 174 9.88 -24.46 23.39
CA PRO A 174 8.67 -24.57 22.58
C PRO A 174 9.02 -25.12 21.18
N PRO A 175 8.05 -25.73 20.47
CA PRO A 175 8.23 -26.17 19.09
C PRO A 175 8.67 -25.01 18.19
N ILE A 176 9.64 -25.23 17.31
CA ILE A 176 10.17 -24.22 16.38
C ILE A 176 9.03 -23.55 15.58
N VAL A 177 8.07 -24.36 15.12
CA VAL A 177 6.92 -23.89 14.35
C VAL A 177 6.12 -22.82 15.10
N GLU A 178 5.90 -22.98 16.41
CA GLU A 178 5.17 -22.00 17.22
C GLU A 178 5.93 -20.67 17.35
N ILE A 179 7.27 -20.71 17.39
CA ILE A 179 8.10 -19.49 17.40
C ILE A 179 8.00 -18.77 16.06
N TYR A 180 8.06 -19.49 14.93
CA TYR A 180 7.89 -18.88 13.61
C TYR A 180 6.46 -18.34 13.38
N LEU A 181 5.44 -18.97 13.98
CA LEU A 181 4.07 -18.45 13.94
C LEU A 181 3.95 -17.07 14.61
N LEU A 182 4.80 -16.74 15.59
CA LEU A 182 4.82 -15.37 16.14
C LEU A 182 5.11 -14.32 15.07
N ALA A 183 5.88 -14.63 14.04
CA ALA A 183 6.18 -13.70 12.96
C ALA A 183 5.24 -13.85 11.77
N SER A 184 4.85 -15.07 11.40
CA SER A 184 4.11 -15.33 10.17
C SER A 184 2.58 -15.22 10.33
N LEU A 185 2.00 -15.68 11.47
CA LEU A 185 0.55 -15.66 11.68
C LEU A 185 -0.05 -14.23 11.68
N PRO A 186 0.60 -13.21 12.28
CA PRO A 186 0.14 -11.84 12.18
C PRO A 186 0.02 -11.34 10.74
N VAL A 187 0.88 -11.75 9.82
CA VAL A 187 0.79 -11.38 8.40
C VAL A 187 -0.50 -11.90 7.77
N LEU A 188 -0.88 -13.14 8.09
CA LEU A 188 -2.19 -13.69 7.69
C LEU A 188 -3.35 -12.83 8.22
N VAL A 189 -3.29 -12.46 9.51
CA VAL A 189 -4.33 -11.65 10.15
C VAL A 189 -4.41 -10.25 9.54
N ILE A 190 -3.28 -9.63 9.17
CA ILE A 190 -3.24 -8.37 8.42
C ILE A 190 -4.03 -8.50 7.11
N GLY A 191 -3.78 -9.55 6.33
CA GLY A 191 -4.48 -9.79 5.07
C GLY A 191 -6.00 -9.95 5.25
N LEU A 192 -6.43 -10.74 6.24
CA LEU A 192 -7.84 -10.96 6.56
C LEU A 192 -8.50 -9.67 7.08
N SER A 193 -7.81 -8.92 7.94
CA SER A 193 -8.34 -7.66 8.48
C SER A 193 -8.54 -6.62 7.38
N ASN A 194 -7.61 -6.48 6.46
CA ASN A 194 -7.76 -5.58 5.31
C ASN A 194 -9.02 -5.87 4.50
N LEU A 195 -9.28 -7.15 4.25
CA LEU A 195 -10.45 -7.60 3.48
C LEU A 195 -11.77 -7.17 4.12
N LEU A 196 -11.81 -7.06 5.45
CA LEU A 196 -13.00 -6.70 6.22
C LEU A 196 -13.07 -5.20 6.57
N LEU A 197 -11.93 -4.62 6.95
CA LEU A 197 -11.88 -3.26 7.50
C LEU A 197 -12.02 -2.17 6.44
N VAL A 198 -11.59 -2.40 5.18
CA VAL A 198 -11.76 -1.40 4.13
C VAL A 198 -13.22 -1.30 3.67
N PRO A 199 -13.97 -2.39 3.40
CA PRO A 199 -15.41 -2.32 3.21
C PRO A 199 -16.16 -1.68 4.40
N LEU A 200 -15.73 -1.97 5.62
CA LEU A 200 -16.27 -1.31 6.81
C LEU A 200 -16.02 0.21 6.78
N ALA A 201 -14.82 0.65 6.38
CA ALA A 201 -14.49 2.07 6.24
C ALA A 201 -15.29 2.75 5.12
N ILE A 202 -15.69 2.02 4.09
CA ILE A 202 -16.61 2.53 3.06
C ILE A 202 -18.02 2.71 3.65
N SER A 203 -18.48 1.76 4.48
CA SER A 203 -19.81 1.79 5.10
C SER A 203 -19.95 2.90 6.14
N VAL A 204 -19.04 2.94 7.10
CA VAL A 204 -19.15 3.74 8.34
C VAL A 204 -18.40 5.07 8.23
N GLY A 205 -17.33 5.09 7.48
CA GLY A 205 -16.40 6.23 7.35
C GLY A 205 -14.96 5.78 7.62
N ARG A 206 -13.99 6.54 7.08
CA ARG A 206 -12.56 6.20 7.20
C ARG A 206 -12.04 6.50 8.60
N ARG A 207 -12.43 7.66 9.13
CA ARG A 207 -11.97 8.14 10.44
C ARG A 207 -12.33 7.20 11.61
N PRO A 208 -13.61 6.77 11.79
CA PRO A 208 -13.97 5.87 12.88
C PRO A 208 -13.21 4.55 12.80
N VAL A 209 -13.01 3.98 11.60
CA VAL A 209 -12.30 2.71 11.45
C VAL A 209 -10.81 2.86 11.79
N VAL A 210 -10.11 3.89 11.29
CA VAL A 210 -8.69 4.15 11.64
C VAL A 210 -8.52 4.32 13.14
N LEU A 211 -9.39 5.09 13.81
CA LEU A 211 -9.27 5.36 15.24
C LEU A 211 -9.56 4.11 16.09
N THR A 212 -10.60 3.34 15.77
CA THR A 212 -10.93 2.13 16.53
C THR A 212 -9.89 1.03 16.35
N THR A 213 -9.46 0.77 15.12
CA THR A 213 -8.41 -0.22 14.84
C THR A 213 -7.07 0.21 15.40
N GLY A 214 -6.77 1.52 15.41
CA GLY A 214 -5.60 2.07 16.08
C GLY A 214 -5.57 1.79 17.57
N VAL A 215 -6.70 1.94 18.26
CA VAL A 215 -6.82 1.56 19.68
C VAL A 215 -6.61 0.05 19.85
N VAL A 216 -7.19 -0.77 18.99
CA VAL A 216 -7.01 -2.24 19.02
C VAL A 216 -5.54 -2.62 18.85
N ALA A 217 -4.81 -1.98 17.92
CA ALA A 217 -3.37 -2.21 17.73
C ALA A 217 -2.57 -1.88 18.99
N ILE A 218 -2.84 -0.74 19.62
CA ILE A 218 -2.16 -0.29 20.85
C ILE A 218 -2.43 -1.29 22.01
N LEU A 219 -3.68 -1.70 22.19
CA LEU A 219 -4.04 -2.69 23.21
C LEU A 219 -3.37 -4.04 22.94
N GLY A 220 -3.28 -4.46 21.67
CA GLY A 220 -2.54 -5.65 21.27
C GLY A 220 -1.04 -5.56 21.62
N CYS A 221 -0.40 -4.42 21.37
CA CYS A 221 1.00 -4.17 21.75
C CYS A 221 1.19 -4.23 23.27
N ILE A 222 0.32 -3.60 24.06
CA ILE A 222 0.39 -3.62 25.51
C ILE A 222 0.22 -5.05 26.03
N TRP A 223 -0.72 -5.81 25.48
CA TRP A 223 -0.93 -7.20 25.82
C TRP A 223 0.29 -8.05 25.48
N ALA A 224 0.87 -7.92 24.27
CA ALA A 224 2.07 -8.62 23.86
C ALA A 224 3.24 -8.36 24.81
N GLY A 225 3.47 -7.11 25.22
CA GLY A 225 4.51 -6.74 26.17
C GLY A 225 4.31 -7.33 27.58
N ASN A 226 3.06 -7.59 27.99
CA ASN A 226 2.73 -8.21 29.28
C ASN A 226 2.54 -9.72 29.22
N SER A 227 2.70 -10.35 28.05
CA SER A 227 2.51 -11.79 27.88
C SER A 227 3.55 -12.60 28.66
N ARG A 228 3.09 -13.71 29.29
CA ARG A 228 3.93 -14.62 30.05
C ARG A 228 4.02 -16.01 29.43
N SER A 229 3.19 -16.32 28.46
CA SER A 229 3.15 -17.58 27.73
C SER A 229 3.16 -17.36 26.25
N LEU A 230 3.72 -18.28 25.47
CA LEU A 230 3.80 -18.22 24.02
C LEU A 230 2.40 -18.12 23.35
N PRO A 231 1.38 -18.91 23.74
CA PRO A 231 0.04 -18.75 23.17
C PRO A 231 -0.60 -17.39 23.45
N SER A 232 -0.40 -16.83 24.66
CA SER A 232 -0.90 -15.48 24.99
C SER A 232 -0.20 -14.41 24.16
N HIS A 233 1.11 -14.54 23.94
CA HIS A 233 1.87 -13.64 23.08
C HIS A 233 1.40 -13.72 21.64
N LEU A 234 1.22 -14.92 21.09
CA LEU A 234 0.72 -15.14 19.74
C LEU A 234 -0.66 -14.49 19.52
N LEU A 235 -1.58 -14.69 20.47
CA LEU A 235 -2.91 -14.10 20.40
C LEU A 235 -2.86 -12.56 20.48
N ALA A 236 -2.04 -12.02 21.37
CA ALA A 236 -1.85 -10.57 21.50
C ALA A 236 -1.32 -9.96 20.19
N ARG A 237 -0.42 -10.64 19.50
CA ARG A 237 0.08 -10.23 18.19
C ARG A 237 -0.97 -10.32 17.10
N CYS A 238 -1.83 -11.32 17.11
CA CYS A 238 -2.98 -11.37 16.20
C CYS A 238 -3.93 -10.18 16.42
N VAL A 239 -4.18 -9.78 17.68
CA VAL A 239 -4.99 -8.60 18.00
C VAL A 239 -4.31 -7.32 17.50
N GLN A 240 -2.99 -7.20 17.71
CA GLN A 240 -2.20 -6.08 17.15
C GLN A 240 -2.31 -6.04 15.62
N ALA A 241 -2.19 -7.18 14.95
CA ALA A 241 -2.23 -7.32 13.51
C ALA A 241 -3.58 -6.88 12.90
N VAL A 242 -4.70 -7.09 13.62
CA VAL A 242 -6.00 -6.54 13.19
C VAL A 242 -5.93 -5.02 13.05
N GLY A 243 -5.30 -4.34 14.00
CA GLY A 243 -5.12 -2.89 13.92
C GLY A 243 -4.10 -2.47 12.86
N ALA A 244 -2.99 -3.21 12.74
CA ALA A 244 -1.96 -2.96 11.74
C ALA A 244 -2.47 -3.20 10.30
N GLY A 245 -3.49 -4.05 10.11
CA GLY A 245 -4.08 -4.33 8.81
C GLY A 245 -4.62 -3.08 8.10
N THR A 246 -5.05 -2.05 8.83
CA THR A 246 -5.51 -0.79 8.22
C THR A 246 -4.39 0.02 7.58
N VAL A 247 -3.14 -0.20 7.97
CA VAL A 247 -1.99 0.61 7.54
C VAL A 247 -1.71 0.45 6.05
N GLU A 248 -1.80 -0.77 5.54
CA GLU A 248 -1.42 -1.05 4.15
C GLU A 248 -2.44 -0.59 3.11
N SER A 249 -3.73 -0.62 3.43
CA SER A 249 -4.80 -0.30 2.47
C SER A 249 -5.54 0.98 2.83
N LEU A 250 -5.90 1.15 4.11
CA LEU A 250 -6.77 2.25 4.50
C LEU A 250 -6.04 3.60 4.53
N ILE A 251 -4.74 3.62 4.89
CA ILE A 251 -3.96 4.87 4.84
C ILE A 251 -3.82 5.39 3.40
N PRO A 252 -3.38 4.59 2.41
CA PRO A 252 -3.41 5.02 1.00
C PRO A 252 -4.80 5.42 0.51
N PHE A 253 -5.86 4.75 0.99
CA PHE A 253 -7.23 5.06 0.63
C PHE A 253 -7.68 6.42 1.18
N VAL A 254 -7.35 6.74 2.43
CA VAL A 254 -7.56 8.06 3.03
C VAL A 254 -6.80 9.15 2.29
N LEU A 255 -5.55 8.87 1.90
CA LEU A 255 -4.73 9.80 1.11
C LEU A 255 -5.34 10.11 -0.25
N GLN A 256 -5.87 9.09 -0.95
CA GLN A 256 -6.53 9.28 -2.24
C GLN A 256 -7.73 10.22 -2.17
N ASP A 257 -8.45 10.21 -1.04
CA ASP A 257 -9.59 11.10 -0.82
C ASP A 257 -9.16 12.58 -0.61
N MET A 258 -7.92 12.83 -0.15
CA MET A 258 -7.42 14.16 0.21
C MET A 258 -6.57 14.84 -0.88
N VAL A 259 -6.08 14.08 -1.89
CA VAL A 259 -5.15 14.59 -2.89
C VAL A 259 -5.65 14.36 -4.31
N PHE A 260 -5.21 15.21 -5.25
CA PHE A 260 -5.52 15.07 -6.67
C PHE A 260 -4.74 13.91 -7.31
N VAL A 261 -5.27 13.35 -8.40
CA VAL A 261 -4.67 12.20 -9.11
C VAL A 261 -3.21 12.45 -9.48
N HIS A 262 -2.88 13.64 -9.99
CA HIS A 262 -1.50 13.99 -10.38
C HIS A 262 -0.51 14.07 -9.20
N GLN A 263 -1.00 14.27 -7.97
CA GLN A 263 -0.18 14.33 -6.74
C GLN A 263 -0.13 13.00 -5.99
N ARG A 264 -1.07 12.09 -6.27
CA ARG A 264 -1.36 10.87 -5.50
C ARG A 264 -0.12 10.00 -5.31
N ASN A 265 0.64 9.74 -6.37
CA ASN A 265 1.84 8.90 -6.31
C ASN A 265 2.90 9.47 -5.37
N SER A 266 3.16 10.78 -5.43
CA SER A 266 4.15 11.44 -4.58
C SER A 266 3.77 11.38 -3.11
N TRP A 267 2.50 11.57 -2.78
CA TRP A 267 2.01 11.52 -1.40
C TRP A 267 2.03 10.11 -0.83
N ILE A 268 1.55 9.11 -1.59
CA ILE A 268 1.54 7.71 -1.16
C ILE A 268 2.97 7.19 -1.00
N SER A 269 3.85 7.46 -1.97
CA SER A 269 5.26 7.08 -1.87
C SER A 269 5.96 7.76 -0.69
N GLY A 270 5.65 9.03 -0.42
CA GLY A 270 6.17 9.76 0.73
C GLY A 270 5.77 9.13 2.07
N VAL A 271 4.52 8.71 2.21
CA VAL A 271 4.01 8.03 3.41
C VAL A 271 4.70 6.68 3.61
N PHE A 272 4.79 5.85 2.57
CA PHE A 272 5.47 4.55 2.67
C PHE A 272 6.98 4.69 2.94
N ALA A 273 7.63 5.69 2.34
CA ALA A 273 9.04 5.98 2.62
C ALA A 273 9.26 6.40 4.08
N ALA A 274 8.40 7.28 4.62
CA ALA A 274 8.46 7.69 6.02
C ALA A 274 8.24 6.50 6.97
N GLN A 275 7.27 5.64 6.68
CA GLN A 275 7.03 4.41 7.44
C GLN A 275 8.26 3.48 7.40
N GLY A 276 8.83 3.25 6.21
CA GLY A 276 10.01 2.41 6.06
C GLY A 276 11.21 2.91 6.87
N VAL A 277 11.48 4.22 6.85
CA VAL A 277 12.57 4.82 7.65
C VAL A 277 12.37 4.58 9.15
N ILE A 278 11.16 4.82 9.67
CA ILE A 278 10.85 4.64 11.10
C ILE A 278 11.03 3.18 11.51
N ILE A 279 10.50 2.24 10.71
CA ILE A 279 10.59 0.79 10.98
C ILE A 279 12.05 0.34 11.01
N ILE A 280 12.87 0.81 10.05
CA ILE A 280 14.27 0.41 9.98
C ILE A 280 15.08 1.00 11.14
N VAL A 281 14.86 2.26 11.50
CA VAL A 281 15.52 2.88 12.67
C VAL A 281 15.19 2.11 13.95
N LEU A 282 13.92 1.75 14.15
CA LEU A 282 13.52 0.90 15.28
C LEU A 282 14.16 -0.50 15.21
N GLY A 283 14.21 -1.10 14.02
CA GLY A 283 14.84 -2.41 13.82
C GLY A 283 16.32 -2.42 14.16
N VAL A 284 17.05 -1.37 13.77
CA VAL A 284 18.47 -1.19 14.12
C VAL A 284 18.66 -1.03 15.64
N ALA A 285 17.77 -0.30 16.31
CA ALA A 285 17.83 -0.07 17.75
C ALA A 285 17.37 -1.30 18.58
N THR A 286 16.62 -2.21 18.00
CA THR A 286 15.96 -3.33 18.69
C THR A 286 16.93 -4.23 19.48
N PRO A 287 18.05 -4.74 18.92
CA PRO A 287 18.96 -5.61 19.68
C PRO A 287 19.53 -4.92 20.92
N GLN A 288 19.83 -3.62 20.84
CA GLN A 288 20.32 -2.84 21.97
C GLN A 288 19.27 -2.73 23.07
N ILE A 289 18.03 -2.42 22.70
CA ILE A 289 16.90 -2.30 23.65
C ILE A 289 16.63 -3.64 24.35
N ILE A 290 16.75 -4.77 23.63
CA ILE A 290 16.55 -6.12 24.20
C ILE A 290 17.59 -6.43 25.26
N ILE A 291 18.85 -6.16 24.98
CA ILE A 291 19.97 -6.48 25.89
C ILE A 291 19.96 -5.58 27.13
N ASP A 292 19.77 -4.27 26.94
CA ASP A 292 19.86 -3.30 28.04
C ASP A 292 18.60 -3.29 28.91
N LEU A 293 17.43 -3.45 28.32
CA LEU A 293 16.15 -3.41 29.02
C LEU A 293 15.44 -4.78 28.99
N SER A 294 14.70 -5.05 27.95
CA SER A 294 14.02 -6.33 27.64
C SER A 294 13.28 -6.17 26.30
N TRP A 295 13.00 -7.28 25.62
CA TRP A 295 12.14 -7.29 24.43
C TRP A 295 10.72 -6.72 24.69
N ARG A 296 10.21 -6.78 25.91
CA ARG A 296 8.90 -6.20 26.31
C ARG A 296 8.85 -4.70 26.12
N TYR A 297 9.96 -4.00 26.34
CA TYR A 297 10.03 -2.55 26.17
C TYR A 297 9.87 -2.12 24.72
N MET A 298 10.20 -2.97 23.74
CA MET A 298 9.90 -2.69 22.32
C MET A 298 8.41 -2.55 22.08
N TYR A 299 7.60 -3.43 22.66
CA TYR A 299 6.13 -3.32 22.54
C TYR A 299 5.59 -2.10 23.27
N PHE A 300 6.10 -1.76 24.43
CA PHE A 300 5.66 -0.57 25.16
C PHE A 300 6.08 0.72 24.45
N LEU A 301 7.28 0.77 23.87
CA LEU A 301 7.77 1.91 23.10
C LEU A 301 6.92 2.13 21.84
N THR A 302 6.65 1.07 21.08
CA THR A 302 5.81 1.14 19.89
C THR A 302 4.36 1.49 20.25
N ALA A 303 3.81 0.95 21.35
CA ALA A 303 2.48 1.29 21.85
C ALA A 303 2.38 2.77 22.26
N ALA A 304 3.35 3.29 23.01
CA ALA A 304 3.37 4.69 23.45
C ALA A 304 3.49 5.65 22.26
N GLY A 305 4.39 5.35 21.32
CA GLY A 305 4.54 6.15 20.11
C GLY A 305 3.29 6.09 19.22
N ALA A 306 2.71 4.90 19.02
CA ALA A 306 1.47 4.74 18.27
C ALA A 306 0.31 5.50 18.92
N ALA A 307 0.19 5.49 20.25
CA ALA A 307 -0.81 6.25 20.98
C ALA A 307 -0.63 7.76 20.81
N PHE A 308 0.60 8.26 20.88
CA PHE A 308 0.91 9.67 20.66
C PHE A 308 0.49 10.13 19.26
N PHE A 309 0.85 9.38 18.22
CA PHE A 309 0.47 9.72 16.85
C PHE A 309 -1.00 9.47 16.54
N LEU A 310 -1.65 8.49 17.18
CA LEU A 310 -3.10 8.28 17.07
C LEU A 310 -3.89 9.47 17.64
N ILE A 311 -3.42 10.08 18.72
CA ILE A 311 -3.95 11.35 19.23
C ILE A 311 -3.78 12.45 18.17
N GLY A 312 -2.63 12.53 17.51
CA GLY A 312 -2.41 13.42 16.38
C GLY A 312 -3.40 13.16 15.23
N VAL A 313 -3.62 11.90 14.85
CA VAL A 313 -4.63 11.51 13.85
C VAL A 313 -6.02 11.95 14.27
N PHE A 314 -6.37 11.79 15.55
CA PHE A 314 -7.66 12.24 16.08
C PHE A 314 -7.91 13.74 15.88
N PHE A 315 -6.91 14.59 16.06
CA PHE A 315 -7.07 16.04 15.93
C PHE A 315 -6.93 16.54 14.48
N PHE A 316 -6.05 15.96 13.68
CA PHE A 316 -5.66 16.50 12.38
C PHE A 316 -6.30 15.80 11.19
N MET A 317 -6.64 14.51 11.29
CA MET A 317 -7.33 13.77 10.23
C MET A 317 -8.85 13.97 10.36
N PRO A 318 -9.50 14.71 9.47
CA PRO A 318 -10.96 14.76 9.41
C PRO A 318 -11.52 13.49 8.78
N GLU A 319 -12.84 13.34 8.75
CA GLU A 319 -13.48 12.32 7.91
C GLU A 319 -13.23 12.64 6.44
N THR A 320 -12.81 11.63 5.68
CA THR A 320 -12.46 11.76 4.26
C THR A 320 -13.47 11.11 3.33
N ARG A 321 -14.51 10.44 3.86
CA ARG A 321 -15.60 9.90 3.06
C ARG A 321 -16.36 11.03 2.37
N TRP A 322 -16.26 11.11 1.04
CA TRP A 322 -16.95 12.08 0.21
C TRP A 322 -17.58 11.41 -0.99
N GLU A 323 -18.85 11.69 -1.25
CA GLU A 323 -19.55 11.14 -2.40
C GLU A 323 -19.29 12.00 -3.64
N ARG A 324 -18.67 11.39 -4.64
CA ARG A 324 -18.36 12.02 -5.91
C ARG A 324 -19.11 11.34 -7.03
N THR A 325 -19.66 12.14 -7.94
CA THR A 325 -20.24 11.64 -9.17
C THR A 325 -19.15 11.18 -10.16
N ARG A 326 -19.49 10.34 -11.13
CA ARG A 326 -18.56 9.94 -12.19
C ARG A 326 -17.99 11.14 -12.95
N ALA A 327 -18.80 12.17 -13.19
CA ALA A 327 -18.37 13.42 -13.84
C ALA A 327 -17.29 14.14 -13.02
N GLU A 328 -17.47 14.26 -11.70
CA GLU A 328 -16.48 14.87 -10.80
C GLU A 328 -15.18 14.06 -10.75
N MET A 329 -15.27 12.73 -10.76
CA MET A 329 -14.07 11.87 -10.84
C MET A 329 -13.28 12.11 -12.12
N ASN A 330 -13.93 12.45 -13.22
CA ASN A 330 -13.31 12.77 -14.50
C ASN A 330 -12.92 14.27 -14.66
N GLY A 331 -13.04 15.07 -13.60
CA GLY A 331 -12.61 16.47 -13.60
C GLY A 331 -13.67 17.47 -14.06
N VAL A 332 -14.94 17.04 -14.17
CA VAL A 332 -16.06 17.95 -14.49
C VAL A 332 -16.65 18.46 -13.17
N PRO A 333 -16.54 19.76 -12.87
CA PRO A 333 -17.08 20.31 -11.65
C PRO A 333 -18.61 20.27 -11.63
N ARG A 334 -19.20 19.97 -10.46
CA ARG A 334 -20.65 20.03 -10.25
C ARG A 334 -21.12 21.47 -10.34
N ASN A 335 -22.25 21.69 -11.01
CA ASN A 335 -22.90 23.01 -11.00
C ASN A 335 -23.67 23.18 -9.68
N GLU A 336 -23.07 23.90 -8.73
CA GLU A 336 -23.61 24.12 -7.38
C GLU A 336 -24.18 25.55 -7.21
N SER A 337 -24.54 26.22 -8.30
CA SER A 337 -25.11 27.56 -8.26
C SER A 337 -26.40 27.56 -7.40
N GLY A 338 -26.33 28.23 -6.24
CA GLY A 338 -27.47 28.38 -5.33
C GLY A 338 -27.46 27.53 -4.04
N TYR A 339 -26.53 26.59 -3.89
CA TYR A 339 -26.39 25.82 -2.64
C TYR A 339 -25.61 26.60 -1.59
N LYS A 340 -26.20 26.78 -0.40
CA LYS A 340 -25.51 27.31 0.77
C LYS A 340 -24.77 26.19 1.48
N HIS A 341 -23.44 26.18 1.38
CA HIS A 341 -22.60 25.21 2.09
C HIS A 341 -22.44 25.60 3.56
N ALA A 342 -22.51 24.61 4.44
CA ALA A 342 -22.26 24.85 5.85
C ALA A 342 -20.75 25.01 6.12
N PRO A 343 -20.34 25.94 7.01
CA PRO A 343 -18.94 26.17 7.29
C PRO A 343 -18.30 24.94 7.94
N ARG A 344 -17.02 24.74 7.64
CA ARG A 344 -16.23 23.69 8.28
C ARG A 344 -15.86 24.12 9.70
N THR A 345 -16.51 23.55 10.70
CA THR A 345 -16.26 23.87 12.13
C THR A 345 -15.26 22.88 12.75
N PHE A 346 -14.61 23.29 13.86
CA PHE A 346 -13.73 22.40 14.62
C PHE A 346 -14.50 21.17 15.14
N ARG A 347 -15.75 21.36 15.60
CA ARG A 347 -16.63 20.27 16.04
C ARG A 347 -16.90 19.26 14.92
N TYR A 348 -17.11 19.73 13.68
CA TYR A 348 -17.23 18.86 12.51
C TYR A 348 -15.97 18.03 12.30
N ASN A 349 -14.78 18.62 12.40
CA ASN A 349 -13.53 17.92 12.17
C ASN A 349 -13.22 16.84 13.23
N ILE A 350 -13.69 17.02 14.48
CA ILE A 350 -13.43 16.07 15.58
C ILE A 350 -14.52 15.02 15.67
N ALA A 351 -15.70 15.23 15.10
CA ALA A 351 -16.80 14.29 15.17
C ALA A 351 -16.35 12.89 14.72
N PHE A 352 -16.78 11.87 15.47
CA PHE A 352 -16.36 10.49 15.24
C PHE A 352 -17.10 9.92 14.02
N PHE A 353 -18.40 10.17 13.90
CA PHE A 353 -19.24 9.74 12.78
C PHE A 353 -19.74 10.94 11.96
N HIS A 354 -19.79 10.79 10.63
CA HIS A 354 -20.32 11.77 9.70
C HIS A 354 -21.33 11.11 8.75
N GLY A 355 -22.54 11.63 8.74
CA GLY A 355 -23.62 11.14 7.88
C GLY A 355 -24.14 9.76 8.25
N GLU A 356 -24.98 9.21 7.37
CA GLU A 356 -25.60 7.91 7.56
C GLU A 356 -24.64 6.76 7.22
N MET A 357 -24.81 5.62 7.89
CA MET A 357 -24.03 4.41 7.63
C MET A 357 -24.58 3.72 6.36
N GLN A 358 -23.69 3.44 5.41
CA GLN A 358 -24.05 2.89 4.11
C GLN A 358 -23.64 1.42 4.01
N TRP A 359 -24.29 0.56 4.79
CA TRP A 359 -23.96 -0.86 4.87
C TRP A 359 -24.02 -1.58 3.52
N ARG A 360 -24.98 -1.21 2.65
CA ARG A 360 -25.13 -1.79 1.32
C ARG A 360 -23.90 -1.49 0.44
N LYS A 361 -23.38 -0.26 0.48
CA LYS A 361 -22.16 0.10 -0.27
C LYS A 361 -20.92 -0.67 0.22
N GLY A 362 -20.78 -0.83 1.53
CA GLY A 362 -19.68 -1.63 2.06
C GLY A 362 -19.79 -3.11 1.71
N TRP A 363 -20.99 -3.68 1.76
CA TRP A 363 -21.20 -5.07 1.34
C TRP A 363 -20.88 -5.27 -0.14
N ASN A 364 -21.34 -4.36 -0.99
CA ASN A 364 -21.01 -4.38 -2.42
C ASN A 364 -19.51 -4.27 -2.64
N ALA A 365 -18.81 -3.35 -1.95
CA ALA A 365 -17.36 -3.23 -2.03
C ALA A 365 -16.62 -4.51 -1.59
N PHE A 366 -17.12 -5.21 -0.58
CA PHE A 366 -16.57 -6.52 -0.18
C PHE A 366 -16.73 -7.57 -1.28
N ILE A 367 -17.91 -7.69 -1.86
CA ILE A 367 -18.17 -8.62 -2.97
C ILE A 367 -17.33 -8.25 -4.19
N ASP A 368 -17.23 -6.96 -4.50
CA ASP A 368 -16.41 -6.47 -5.63
C ASP A 368 -14.93 -6.77 -5.41
N THR A 369 -14.43 -6.67 -4.17
CA THR A 369 -13.06 -7.07 -3.84
C THR A 369 -12.83 -8.56 -4.15
N LEU A 370 -13.74 -9.44 -3.76
CA LEU A 370 -13.62 -10.86 -4.05
C LEU A 370 -13.73 -11.18 -5.55
N ARG A 371 -14.63 -10.50 -6.26
CA ARG A 371 -14.82 -10.68 -7.71
C ARG A 371 -13.64 -10.17 -8.53
N THR A 372 -13.10 -9.01 -8.17
CA THR A 372 -11.95 -8.41 -8.88
C THR A 372 -10.68 -9.24 -8.76
N PHE A 373 -10.57 -10.14 -7.78
CA PHE A 373 -9.46 -11.09 -7.70
C PHE A 373 -9.31 -11.94 -8.96
N PHE A 374 -10.42 -12.32 -9.59
CA PHE A 374 -10.41 -13.14 -10.79
C PHE A 374 -10.18 -12.35 -12.09
N TYR A 375 -10.00 -11.03 -12.01
CA TYR A 375 -9.61 -10.24 -13.17
C TYR A 375 -8.15 -10.51 -13.51
N PRO A 376 -7.83 -10.89 -14.76
CA PRO A 376 -6.49 -11.37 -15.12
C PRO A 376 -5.36 -10.41 -14.76
N HIS A 377 -5.57 -9.11 -14.90
CA HIS A 377 -4.59 -8.07 -14.54
C HIS A 377 -4.34 -8.00 -13.04
N ILE A 378 -5.43 -7.99 -12.24
CA ILE A 378 -5.38 -7.91 -10.78
C ILE A 378 -4.79 -9.20 -10.23
N PHE A 379 -5.25 -10.35 -10.72
CA PHE A 379 -4.71 -11.66 -10.37
C PHE A 379 -3.21 -11.75 -10.61
N PHE A 380 -2.76 -11.38 -11.82
CA PHE A 380 -1.34 -11.42 -12.17
C PHE A 380 -0.48 -10.56 -11.23
N ILE A 381 -0.86 -9.30 -11.02
CA ILE A 381 -0.12 -8.40 -10.13
C ILE A 381 -0.15 -8.89 -8.68
N THR A 382 -1.31 -9.38 -8.21
CA THR A 382 -1.45 -9.93 -6.86
C THR A 382 -0.53 -11.13 -6.66
N MET A 383 -0.49 -12.08 -7.61
CA MET A 383 0.37 -13.26 -7.53
C MET A 383 1.85 -12.89 -7.56
N LEU A 384 2.26 -12.04 -8.50
CA LEU A 384 3.65 -11.58 -8.58
C LEU A 384 4.11 -10.91 -7.28
N ASN A 385 3.30 -9.99 -6.74
CA ASN A 385 3.59 -9.32 -5.46
C ASN A 385 3.58 -10.29 -4.28
N SER A 386 2.70 -11.29 -4.28
CA SER A 386 2.63 -12.31 -3.23
C SER A 386 3.91 -13.14 -3.15
N VAL A 387 4.44 -13.59 -4.28
CA VAL A 387 5.69 -14.36 -4.31
C VAL A 387 6.88 -13.48 -3.93
N MET A 388 6.89 -12.21 -4.38
CA MET A 388 7.94 -11.25 -4.02
C MET A 388 8.02 -11.02 -2.51
N ILE A 389 6.90 -10.73 -1.86
CA ILE A 389 6.89 -10.49 -0.42
C ILE A 389 7.16 -11.76 0.37
N ALA A 390 6.67 -12.92 -0.09
CA ALA A 390 6.98 -14.22 0.52
C ALA A 390 8.48 -14.50 0.50
N CYS A 391 9.15 -14.23 -0.63
CA CYS A 391 10.60 -14.34 -0.78
C CYS A 391 11.34 -13.39 0.18
N ALA A 392 10.89 -12.13 0.29
CA ALA A 392 11.47 -11.15 1.20
C ALA A 392 11.26 -11.53 2.68
N PHE A 393 10.10 -12.05 3.06
CA PHE A 393 9.84 -12.55 4.41
C PHE A 393 10.66 -13.80 4.73
N ALA A 394 10.74 -14.75 3.78
CA ALA A 394 11.58 -15.94 3.92
C ALA A 394 13.05 -15.56 4.21
N ALA A 395 13.59 -14.62 3.46
CA ALA A 395 14.92 -14.08 3.71
C ALA A 395 15.00 -13.33 5.05
N GLY A 396 14.01 -12.50 5.38
CA GLY A 396 13.95 -11.75 6.65
C GLY A 396 13.91 -12.66 7.88
N TYR A 397 13.23 -13.81 7.82
CA TYR A 397 13.18 -14.76 8.93
C TYR A 397 14.50 -15.56 9.09
N THR A 398 15.25 -15.73 8.01
CA THR A 398 16.45 -16.56 8.00
C THR A 398 17.76 -15.75 8.04
N VAL A 399 17.74 -14.43 7.76
CA VAL A 399 18.94 -13.59 7.75
C VAL A 399 19.60 -13.49 9.12
N GLY A 400 18.81 -13.28 10.19
CA GLY A 400 19.32 -13.15 11.54
C GLY A 400 20.03 -14.42 12.04
N PRO A 401 19.36 -15.57 12.03
CA PRO A 401 19.97 -16.85 12.34
C PRO A 401 21.26 -17.13 11.56
N ALA A 402 21.29 -16.89 10.25
CA ALA A 402 22.48 -17.10 9.41
C ALA A 402 23.67 -16.25 9.82
N LEU A 403 23.47 -15.00 10.20
CA LEU A 403 24.55 -14.07 10.55
C LEU A 403 25.20 -14.42 11.91
N ILE A 404 24.45 -15.01 12.83
CA ILE A 404 24.96 -15.40 14.15
C ILE A 404 25.85 -16.65 14.07
N THR A 405 25.68 -17.52 13.07
CA THR A 405 26.46 -18.74 12.90
C THR A 405 27.84 -18.48 12.31
N ALA A 406 28.80 -19.39 12.63
CA ALA A 406 30.11 -19.38 11.98
C ALA A 406 29.95 -19.67 10.47
N PRO A 407 30.78 -19.08 9.60
CA PRO A 407 31.98 -18.29 9.88
C PRO A 407 31.73 -16.79 10.14
N TRP A 408 30.51 -16.28 9.87
CA TRP A 408 30.25 -14.85 9.99
C TRP A 408 30.20 -14.36 11.44
N SER A 409 29.66 -15.17 12.34
CA SER A 409 29.65 -14.99 13.82
C SER A 409 29.37 -13.53 14.26
N TRP A 410 28.30 -12.95 13.71
CA TRP A 410 27.93 -11.58 14.08
C TRP A 410 27.54 -11.48 15.53
N ASN A 411 27.99 -10.41 16.18
CA ASN A 411 27.50 -10.07 17.51
C ASN A 411 25.99 -9.73 17.44
N PHE A 412 25.21 -10.23 18.39
CA PHE A 412 23.77 -9.99 18.47
C PHE A 412 23.43 -8.48 18.39
N LEU A 413 24.25 -7.61 19.00
CA LEU A 413 24.06 -6.16 18.97
C LEU A 413 24.10 -5.55 17.56
N LEU A 414 24.88 -6.15 16.65
CA LEU A 414 24.99 -5.70 15.27
C LEU A 414 23.89 -6.24 14.36
N LEU A 415 23.08 -7.18 14.85
CA LEU A 415 22.08 -7.86 14.03
C LEU A 415 21.04 -6.90 13.43
N GLY A 416 20.72 -5.79 14.13
CA GLY A 416 19.85 -4.75 13.58
C GLY A 416 20.36 -4.13 12.28
N LEU A 417 21.67 -4.12 12.04
CA LEU A 417 22.26 -3.58 10.81
C LEU A 417 21.93 -4.41 9.57
N CYS A 418 21.44 -5.65 9.72
CA CYS A 418 20.97 -6.46 8.60
C CYS A 418 19.80 -5.79 7.83
N LEU A 419 19.11 -4.81 8.42
CA LEU A 419 18.05 -4.04 7.78
C LEU A 419 18.54 -2.84 6.95
N VAL A 420 19.83 -2.47 7.07
CA VAL A 420 20.40 -1.34 6.30
C VAL A 420 20.30 -1.54 4.77
N PRO A 421 20.53 -2.73 4.20
CA PRO A 421 20.32 -2.98 2.78
C PRO A 421 18.86 -2.75 2.33
N VAL A 422 17.89 -3.03 3.20
CA VAL A 422 16.47 -2.76 2.94
C VAL A 422 16.20 -1.25 2.88
N LEU A 423 16.84 -0.45 3.75
CA LEU A 423 16.77 1.02 3.69
C LEU A 423 17.34 1.57 2.38
N ILE A 424 18.51 1.08 1.98
CA ILE A 424 19.13 1.47 0.71
C ILE A 424 18.21 1.10 -0.46
N ALA A 425 17.61 -0.09 -0.42
CA ALA A 425 16.65 -0.55 -1.42
C ALA A 425 15.42 0.36 -1.48
N ALA A 426 14.84 0.76 -0.34
CA ALA A 426 13.69 1.65 -0.27
C ALA A 426 13.96 3.03 -0.89
N ILE A 427 15.15 3.60 -0.61
CA ILE A 427 15.60 4.86 -1.22
C ILE A 427 15.78 4.70 -2.73
N ALA A 428 16.42 3.61 -3.17
CA ALA A 428 16.62 3.32 -4.59
C ALA A 428 15.29 3.13 -5.34
N VAL A 429 14.31 2.45 -4.71
CA VAL A 429 12.96 2.30 -5.27
C VAL A 429 12.31 3.66 -5.49
N ALA A 430 12.34 4.56 -4.51
CA ALA A 430 11.73 5.88 -4.65
C ALA A 430 12.29 6.67 -5.85
N LEU A 431 13.57 6.50 -6.16
CA LEU A 431 14.21 7.12 -7.33
C LEU A 431 13.82 6.43 -8.65
N VAL A 432 13.79 5.10 -8.67
CA VAL A 432 13.58 4.30 -9.89
C VAL A 432 12.09 4.23 -10.25
N THR A 433 11.21 4.00 -9.29
CA THR A 433 9.77 3.85 -9.57
C THR A 433 9.01 5.17 -9.65
N GLY A 434 9.65 6.28 -9.25
CA GLY A 434 9.11 7.62 -9.42
C GLY A 434 9.41 8.20 -10.80
N LYS A 435 10.26 9.24 -10.85
CA LYS A 435 10.55 10.00 -12.09
C LYS A 435 11.09 9.15 -13.24
N ALA A 436 11.90 8.11 -12.94
CA ALA A 436 12.47 7.26 -14.01
C ALA A 436 11.40 6.37 -14.66
N ALA A 437 10.48 5.79 -13.88
CA ALA A 437 9.37 4.98 -14.40
C ALA A 437 8.43 5.82 -15.26
N ASP A 438 8.08 7.03 -14.82
CA ASP A 438 7.26 7.96 -15.60
C ASP A 438 7.96 8.37 -16.91
N TRP A 439 9.27 8.60 -16.88
CA TRP A 439 10.04 8.92 -18.08
C TRP A 439 10.01 7.78 -19.10
N VAL A 440 10.20 6.53 -18.65
CA VAL A 440 10.14 5.33 -19.51
C VAL A 440 8.73 5.17 -20.09
N ALA A 441 7.69 5.23 -19.26
CA ALA A 441 6.30 5.10 -19.71
C ALA A 441 5.92 6.17 -20.74
N ASN A 442 6.32 7.43 -20.51
CA ASN A 442 6.10 8.53 -21.43
C ASN A 442 6.89 8.38 -22.75
N ARG A 443 8.12 7.86 -22.69
CA ARG A 443 8.92 7.60 -23.91
C ARG A 443 8.29 6.51 -24.77
N ILE A 444 7.74 5.46 -24.15
CA ILE A 444 7.02 4.39 -24.85
C ILE A 444 5.71 4.95 -25.44
N ALA A 445 4.97 5.74 -24.67
CA ALA A 445 3.73 6.39 -25.13
C ALA A 445 3.97 7.26 -26.36
N LYS A 446 5.05 8.08 -26.37
CA LYS A 446 5.46 8.87 -27.54
C LYS A 446 5.76 8.03 -28.79
N LYS A 447 6.40 6.86 -28.62
CA LYS A 447 6.69 5.93 -29.74
C LYS A 447 5.44 5.24 -30.29
N ARG A 448 4.45 4.97 -29.41
CA ARG A 448 3.21 4.27 -29.78
C ARG A 448 2.08 5.18 -30.20
N GLY A 449 2.21 6.49 -29.97
CA GLY A 449 1.15 7.48 -30.23
C GLY A 449 -0.02 7.45 -29.24
N ALA A 450 0.01 6.54 -28.24
CA ALA A 450 -1.03 6.42 -27.22
C ALA A 450 -0.43 6.02 -25.85
N ARG A 451 -0.95 6.60 -24.77
CA ARG A 451 -0.63 6.20 -23.42
C ARG A 451 -1.55 5.05 -23.00
N LEU A 452 -1.00 3.85 -22.96
CA LEU A 452 -1.69 2.65 -22.50
C LEU A 452 -1.20 2.27 -21.11
N PRO A 453 -2.07 1.77 -20.20
CA PRO A 453 -1.64 1.27 -18.88
C PRO A 453 -0.55 0.21 -18.96
N GLU A 454 -0.56 -0.61 -20.01
CA GLU A 454 0.44 -1.66 -20.25
C GLU A 454 1.88 -1.11 -20.38
N ASN A 455 2.05 0.19 -20.69
CA ASN A 455 3.39 0.80 -20.73
C ASN A 455 4.08 0.78 -19.35
N GLN A 456 3.30 0.73 -18.26
CA GLN A 456 3.83 0.59 -16.90
C GLN A 456 4.45 -0.80 -16.64
N LEU A 457 3.97 -1.85 -17.31
CA LEU A 457 4.50 -3.20 -17.14
C LEU A 457 5.97 -3.33 -17.54
N VAL A 458 6.46 -2.48 -18.43
CA VAL A 458 7.89 -2.47 -18.81
C VAL A 458 8.75 -2.10 -17.60
N ASN A 459 8.26 -1.20 -16.75
CA ASN A 459 8.98 -0.76 -15.56
C ASN A 459 9.06 -1.85 -14.48
N ILE A 460 8.13 -2.83 -14.48
CA ILE A 460 8.12 -3.91 -13.49
C ILE A 460 9.22 -4.95 -13.74
N ILE A 461 9.76 -5.01 -14.96
CA ILE A 461 10.77 -6.01 -15.36
C ILE A 461 12.04 -5.85 -14.53
N PHE A 462 12.55 -4.62 -14.39
CA PHE A 462 13.81 -4.38 -13.68
C PHE A 462 13.74 -4.76 -12.19
N PRO A 463 12.75 -4.32 -11.39
CA PRO A 463 12.59 -4.77 -10.01
C PRO A 463 12.42 -6.30 -9.90
N THR A 464 11.66 -6.91 -10.81
CA THR A 464 11.45 -8.37 -10.80
C THR A 464 12.75 -9.12 -11.02
N LEU A 465 13.57 -8.70 -11.99
CA LEU A 465 14.88 -9.28 -12.23
C LEU A 465 15.82 -9.09 -11.04
N CYS A 466 15.81 -7.91 -10.40
CA CYS A 466 16.56 -7.69 -9.17
C CYS A 466 16.14 -8.65 -8.05
N GLY A 467 14.84 -8.89 -7.88
CA GLY A 467 14.32 -9.84 -6.90
C GLY A 467 14.78 -11.28 -7.18
N ILE A 468 14.72 -11.71 -8.45
CA ILE A 468 15.20 -13.04 -8.89
C ILE A 468 16.70 -13.20 -8.63
N VAL A 469 17.52 -12.25 -9.09
CA VAL A 469 18.99 -12.30 -8.89
C VAL A 469 19.32 -12.21 -7.40
N GLY A 470 18.61 -11.36 -6.64
CA GLY A 470 18.78 -11.23 -5.19
C GLY A 470 18.52 -12.53 -4.45
N SER A 471 17.46 -13.27 -4.81
CA SER A 471 17.14 -14.56 -4.18
C SER A 471 18.16 -15.64 -4.49
N VAL A 472 18.72 -15.66 -5.70
CA VAL A 472 19.84 -16.57 -6.07
C VAL A 472 21.09 -16.24 -5.27
N ILE A 473 21.49 -14.97 -5.22
CA ILE A 473 22.69 -14.53 -4.48
C ILE A 473 22.54 -14.85 -2.98
N PHE A 474 21.38 -14.56 -2.39
CA PHE A 474 21.09 -14.86 -0.99
C PHE A 474 21.18 -16.36 -0.70
N GLY A 475 20.58 -17.18 -1.56
CA GLY A 475 20.62 -18.64 -1.42
C GLY A 475 22.04 -19.21 -1.56
N LEU A 476 22.80 -18.76 -2.55
CA LEU A 476 24.20 -19.19 -2.77
C LEU A 476 25.09 -18.80 -1.60
N ALA A 477 25.04 -17.53 -1.18
CA ALA A 477 25.86 -17.06 -0.07
C ALA A 477 25.49 -17.70 1.26
N GLY A 478 24.19 -17.96 1.49
CA GLY A 478 23.70 -18.65 2.69
C GLY A 478 24.14 -20.13 2.76
N SER A 479 24.20 -20.83 1.64
CA SER A 479 24.67 -22.22 1.58
C SER A 479 26.18 -22.35 1.68
N ASN A 480 26.93 -21.42 1.11
CA ASN A 480 28.40 -21.46 1.05
C ASN A 480 29.00 -20.30 1.86
N GLN A 481 28.70 -20.26 3.14
CA GLN A 481 29.11 -19.14 4.03
C GLN A 481 30.63 -19.00 4.16
N GLN A 482 31.41 -20.06 3.88
CA GLN A 482 32.88 -20.01 3.92
C GLN A 482 33.49 -19.30 2.71
N ASP A 483 32.81 -19.39 1.53
CA ASP A 483 33.33 -18.86 0.27
C ASP A 483 32.82 -17.43 0.02
N TYR A 484 31.69 -17.05 0.62
CA TYR A 484 31.07 -15.76 0.40
C TYR A 484 31.07 -14.87 1.65
N SER A 485 31.32 -13.58 1.42
CA SER A 485 31.21 -12.58 2.48
C SER A 485 29.75 -12.34 2.88
N TYR A 486 29.52 -12.00 4.16
CA TYR A 486 28.22 -11.53 4.64
C TYR A 486 27.68 -10.32 3.85
N PHE A 487 28.55 -9.51 3.23
CA PHE A 487 28.13 -8.43 2.34
C PHE A 487 27.37 -8.94 1.12
N THR A 488 27.82 -10.05 0.52
CA THR A 488 27.13 -10.68 -0.62
C THR A 488 25.76 -11.20 -0.20
N PHE A 489 25.67 -11.82 0.97
CA PHE A 489 24.41 -12.31 1.54
C PHE A 489 23.41 -11.18 1.80
N LEU A 490 23.87 -10.11 2.43
CA LEU A 490 23.06 -8.91 2.71
C LEU A 490 22.69 -8.13 1.44
N ALA A 491 23.58 -8.10 0.42
CA ALA A 491 23.26 -7.51 -0.88
C ALA A 491 22.09 -8.27 -1.55
N GLY A 492 22.11 -9.61 -1.51
CA GLY A 492 20.99 -10.43 -1.98
C GLY A 492 19.69 -10.07 -1.29
N PHE A 493 19.71 -9.91 0.05
CA PHE A 493 18.55 -9.47 0.83
C PHE A 493 18.04 -8.09 0.41
N GLY A 494 18.95 -7.11 0.24
CA GLY A 494 18.60 -5.77 -0.26
C GLY A 494 18.00 -5.78 -1.67
N MET A 495 18.54 -6.62 -2.57
CA MET A 495 17.99 -6.78 -3.93
C MET A 495 16.58 -7.39 -3.95
N MET A 496 16.29 -8.34 -3.07
CA MET A 496 14.93 -8.89 -2.91
C MET A 496 13.97 -7.82 -2.38
N ALA A 497 14.39 -7.03 -1.40
CA ALA A 497 13.60 -5.91 -0.87
C ALA A 497 13.33 -4.86 -1.96
N PHE A 498 14.33 -4.51 -2.79
CA PHE A 498 14.16 -3.63 -3.93
C PHE A 498 13.15 -4.20 -4.93
N GLY A 499 13.26 -5.48 -5.25
CA GLY A 499 12.35 -6.19 -6.13
C GLY A 499 10.90 -6.09 -5.66
N PHE A 500 10.66 -6.42 -4.38
CA PHE A 500 9.33 -6.37 -3.76
C PHE A 500 8.75 -4.95 -3.76
N LEU A 501 9.47 -3.98 -3.22
CA LEU A 501 8.98 -2.60 -3.12
C LEU A 501 8.72 -2.00 -4.50
N GLY A 502 9.60 -2.25 -5.48
CA GLY A 502 9.47 -1.75 -6.84
C GLY A 502 8.29 -2.38 -7.58
N ALA A 503 8.16 -3.71 -7.53
CA ALA A 503 7.06 -4.42 -8.19
C ALA A 503 5.71 -4.07 -7.56
N ASN A 504 5.65 -3.89 -6.23
CA ASN A 504 4.43 -3.47 -5.53
C ASN A 504 3.97 -2.08 -5.97
N THR A 505 4.87 -1.12 -6.03
CA THR A 505 4.55 0.26 -6.41
C THR A 505 4.08 0.33 -7.86
N ILE A 506 4.84 -0.24 -8.79
CA ILE A 506 4.51 -0.21 -10.23
C ILE A 506 3.24 -1.03 -10.51
N GLY A 507 3.09 -2.19 -9.86
CA GLY A 507 1.92 -3.04 -9.99
C GLY A 507 0.64 -2.37 -9.52
N ALA A 508 0.68 -1.66 -8.39
CA ALA A 508 -0.44 -0.87 -7.89
C ALA A 508 -0.85 0.23 -8.89
N VAL A 509 0.12 1.01 -9.40
CA VAL A 509 -0.13 2.05 -10.41
C VAL A 509 -0.74 1.45 -11.68
N TYR A 510 -0.20 0.32 -12.17
CA TYR A 510 -0.73 -0.37 -13.35
C TYR A 510 -2.20 -0.78 -13.18
N VAL A 511 -2.55 -1.38 -12.05
CA VAL A 511 -3.93 -1.81 -11.78
C VAL A 511 -4.87 -0.62 -11.64
N LEU A 512 -4.42 0.47 -11.01
CA LEU A 512 -5.18 1.71 -10.89
C LEU A 512 -5.44 2.39 -12.24
N GLU A 513 -4.47 2.35 -13.17
CA GLU A 513 -4.65 2.84 -14.54
C GLU A 513 -5.57 1.92 -15.37
N CYS A 514 -5.56 0.61 -15.12
CA CYS A 514 -6.45 -0.34 -15.79
C CYS A 514 -7.91 -0.21 -15.36
N TYR A 515 -8.15 -0.01 -14.06
CA TYR A 515 -9.49 -0.02 -13.44
C TYR A 515 -9.69 1.15 -12.48
N PRO A 516 -9.76 2.41 -12.96
CA PRO A 516 -9.86 3.58 -12.09
C PRO A 516 -11.08 3.57 -11.18
N HIS A 517 -12.22 3.04 -11.67
CA HIS A 517 -13.47 2.97 -10.92
C HIS A 517 -13.47 1.87 -9.83
N LEU A 518 -12.64 0.85 -9.99
CA LEU A 518 -12.45 -0.26 -9.03
C LEU A 518 -11.17 -0.11 -8.19
N ALA A 519 -10.61 1.10 -8.11
CA ALA A 519 -9.34 1.36 -7.44
C ALA A 519 -9.30 0.87 -5.99
N GLY A 520 -10.35 1.14 -5.22
CA GLY A 520 -10.47 0.69 -3.83
C GLY A 520 -10.44 -0.85 -3.71
N PRO A 521 -11.42 -1.57 -4.29
CA PRO A 521 -11.46 -3.02 -4.29
C PRO A 521 -10.18 -3.68 -4.82
N ALA A 522 -9.57 -3.13 -5.88
CA ALA A 522 -8.36 -3.67 -6.47
C ALA A 522 -7.12 -3.54 -5.57
N LEU A 523 -6.94 -2.39 -4.90
CA LEU A 523 -5.85 -2.20 -3.95
C LEU A 523 -6.00 -3.08 -2.71
N VAL A 524 -7.22 -3.20 -2.18
CA VAL A 524 -7.52 -4.12 -1.07
C VAL A 524 -7.21 -5.55 -1.45
N ASN A 525 -7.58 -5.94 -2.68
CA ASN A 525 -7.31 -7.26 -3.21
C ASN A 525 -5.79 -7.55 -3.22
N ILE A 526 -4.99 -6.65 -3.82
CA ILE A 526 -3.53 -6.81 -3.87
C ILE A 526 -2.96 -6.89 -2.45
N ALA A 527 -3.36 -6.02 -1.53
CA ALA A 527 -2.82 -5.99 -0.17
C ALA A 527 -3.24 -7.23 0.64
N SER A 528 -4.51 -7.64 0.58
CA SER A 528 -5.04 -8.75 1.37
C SER A 528 -4.53 -10.12 0.89
N PHE A 529 -4.71 -10.42 -0.39
CA PHE A 529 -4.29 -11.71 -0.93
C PHE A 529 -2.76 -11.85 -0.97
N ARG A 530 -2.02 -10.75 -1.12
CA ARG A 530 -0.56 -10.75 -0.97
C ARG A 530 -0.14 -11.29 0.41
N CYS A 531 -0.76 -10.80 1.49
CA CYS A 531 -0.44 -11.24 2.83
C CYS A 531 -0.86 -12.69 3.09
N LEU A 532 -2.04 -13.11 2.58
CA LEU A 532 -2.50 -14.49 2.68
C LEU A 532 -1.52 -15.48 2.03
N LEU A 533 -1.12 -15.20 0.79
CA LEU A 533 -0.20 -16.07 0.05
C LEU A 533 1.23 -15.99 0.61
N ALA A 534 1.65 -14.82 1.09
CA ALA A 534 2.94 -14.68 1.75
C ALA A 534 3.04 -15.56 3.00
N PHE A 535 1.98 -15.61 3.81
CA PHE A 535 1.91 -16.53 4.95
C PHE A 535 2.06 -18.00 4.49
N ILE A 536 1.25 -18.43 3.53
CA ILE A 536 1.25 -19.82 3.03
C ILE A 536 2.65 -20.23 2.53
N LEU A 537 3.33 -19.34 1.83
CA LEU A 537 4.63 -19.63 1.24
C LEU A 537 5.80 -19.52 2.24
N SER A 538 5.69 -18.68 3.29
CA SER A 538 6.81 -18.37 4.18
C SER A 538 6.79 -19.10 5.54
N PHE A 539 5.64 -19.66 5.99
CA PHE A 539 5.54 -20.23 7.33
C PHE A 539 6.41 -21.47 7.56
N LYS A 540 6.77 -22.21 6.51
CA LYS A 540 7.62 -23.39 6.55
C LYS A 540 9.05 -23.18 6.09
N ILE A 541 9.47 -21.94 5.85
CA ILE A 541 10.81 -21.66 5.32
C ILE A 541 11.93 -22.21 6.21
N SER A 542 11.75 -22.16 7.51
CA SER A 542 12.72 -22.73 8.46
C SER A 542 12.95 -24.21 8.23
N ASP A 543 11.86 -25.00 8.12
CA ASP A 543 11.96 -26.43 7.89
C ASP A 543 12.69 -26.70 6.57
N TRP A 544 12.34 -25.95 5.52
CA TRP A 544 12.98 -26.08 4.20
C TRP A 544 14.47 -25.74 4.24
N VAL A 545 14.87 -24.69 4.97
CA VAL A 545 16.29 -24.33 5.09
C VAL A 545 17.06 -25.40 5.86
N VAL A 546 16.46 -25.99 6.90
CA VAL A 546 17.08 -27.08 7.66
C VAL A 546 17.21 -28.37 6.85
N GLU A 547 16.17 -28.72 6.07
CA GLU A 547 16.12 -29.99 5.32
C GLU A 547 16.95 -29.95 4.04
N MET A 548 16.89 -28.84 3.28
CA MET A 548 17.47 -28.78 1.93
C MET A 548 18.52 -27.66 1.76
N GLY A 549 18.76 -26.84 2.79
CA GLY A 549 19.72 -25.73 2.75
C GLY A 549 19.15 -24.45 2.13
N TYR A 550 19.88 -23.33 2.35
CA TYR A 550 19.48 -22.00 1.86
C TYR A 550 19.25 -21.93 0.36
N PHE A 551 20.18 -22.52 -0.42
CA PHE A 551 20.11 -22.45 -1.88
C PHE A 551 18.83 -23.06 -2.44
N HIS A 552 18.56 -24.33 -2.11
CA HIS A 552 17.40 -25.04 -2.63
C HIS A 552 16.09 -24.44 -2.15
N ALA A 553 16.02 -24.01 -0.88
CA ALA A 553 14.86 -23.33 -0.34
C ALA A 553 14.56 -22.01 -1.07
N MET A 554 15.59 -21.20 -1.37
CA MET A 554 15.43 -19.96 -2.11
C MET A 554 15.15 -20.18 -3.60
N MET A 555 15.62 -21.29 -4.21
CA MET A 555 15.32 -21.64 -5.60
C MET A 555 13.84 -21.92 -5.85
N ILE A 556 13.08 -22.33 -4.84
CA ILE A 556 11.61 -22.47 -4.94
C ILE A 556 10.99 -21.10 -5.25
N TYR A 557 11.35 -20.08 -4.47
CA TYR A 557 10.86 -18.70 -4.70
C TYR A 557 11.37 -18.13 -6.03
N THR A 558 12.63 -18.40 -6.36
CA THR A 558 13.24 -17.99 -7.63
C THR A 558 12.49 -18.59 -8.83
N GLY A 559 12.13 -19.86 -8.74
CA GLY A 559 11.35 -20.54 -9.77
C GLY A 559 9.95 -19.94 -9.93
N LEU A 560 9.24 -19.70 -8.84
CA LEU A 560 7.94 -19.07 -8.87
C LEU A 560 8.01 -17.63 -9.41
N LEU A 561 8.99 -16.82 -8.96
CA LEU A 561 9.20 -15.47 -9.47
C LEU A 561 9.51 -15.46 -10.96
N SER A 562 10.36 -16.38 -11.42
CA SER A 562 10.70 -16.51 -12.84
C SER A 562 9.49 -16.91 -13.69
N ALA A 563 8.63 -17.80 -13.18
CA ALA A 563 7.40 -18.18 -13.87
C ALA A 563 6.46 -16.97 -14.05
N PHE A 564 6.24 -16.18 -12.99
CA PHE A 564 5.43 -14.95 -13.10
C PHE A 564 6.11 -13.86 -13.94
N ALA A 565 7.45 -13.75 -13.91
CA ALA A 565 8.20 -12.82 -14.75
C ALA A 565 8.01 -13.14 -16.24
N LEU A 566 8.00 -14.42 -16.62
CA LEU A 566 7.74 -14.86 -17.98
C LEU A 566 6.30 -14.56 -18.46
N LEU A 567 5.35 -14.35 -17.55
CA LEU A 567 4.00 -13.95 -17.91
C LEU A 567 3.87 -12.43 -18.19
N VAL A 568 4.85 -11.59 -17.80
CA VAL A 568 4.81 -10.14 -18.07
C VAL A 568 4.60 -9.81 -19.55
N PRO A 569 5.35 -10.40 -20.52
CA PRO A 569 5.11 -10.18 -21.94
C PRO A 569 3.71 -10.61 -22.40
N VAL A 570 3.16 -11.68 -21.83
CA VAL A 570 1.81 -12.17 -22.14
C VAL A 570 0.77 -11.13 -21.72
N VAL A 571 0.86 -10.62 -20.48
CA VAL A 571 -0.03 -9.57 -19.97
C VAL A 571 0.12 -8.28 -20.78
N TYR A 572 1.34 -7.96 -21.23
CA TYR A 572 1.61 -6.78 -22.05
C TYR A 572 0.93 -6.85 -23.44
N ILE A 573 0.91 -8.04 -24.07
CA ILE A 573 0.34 -8.23 -25.40
C ILE A 573 -1.19 -8.40 -25.32
N TYR A 574 -1.68 -9.23 -24.42
CA TYR A 574 -3.10 -9.58 -24.31
C TYR A 574 -3.89 -8.66 -23.36
N GLY A 575 -3.22 -7.82 -22.57
CA GLY A 575 -3.86 -6.91 -21.62
C GLY A 575 -4.98 -6.05 -22.21
N PRO A 576 -4.79 -5.36 -23.35
CA PRO A 576 -5.87 -4.60 -23.98
C PRO A 576 -7.09 -5.42 -24.36
N ALA A 577 -6.90 -6.68 -24.79
CA ALA A 577 -8.00 -7.59 -25.11
C ALA A 577 -8.76 -8.04 -23.86
N TRP A 578 -8.03 -8.32 -22.77
CA TRP A 578 -8.65 -8.70 -21.50
C TRP A 578 -9.47 -7.57 -20.89
N ARG A 579 -8.99 -6.30 -20.93
CA ARG A 579 -9.77 -5.14 -20.45
C ARG A 579 -11.09 -4.97 -21.20
N ARG A 580 -11.15 -5.28 -22.50
CA ARG A 580 -12.40 -5.24 -23.27
C ARG A 580 -13.36 -6.36 -22.88
N ARG A 581 -12.85 -7.52 -22.42
CA ARG A 581 -13.68 -8.67 -22.02
C ARG A 581 -14.17 -8.57 -20.57
N TRP A 582 -13.40 -7.88 -19.71
CA TRP A 582 -13.75 -7.59 -18.30
C TRP A 582 -13.76 -6.09 -18.09
N PRO A 583 -14.77 -5.37 -18.61
CA PRO A 583 -14.89 -3.92 -18.43
C PRO A 583 -15.26 -3.60 -16.98
N ALA A 584 -14.84 -2.41 -16.52
CA ALA A 584 -15.19 -1.90 -15.19
C ALA A 584 -16.67 -1.52 -15.05
N ASP A 585 -17.39 -1.38 -16.17
CA ASP A 585 -18.70 -0.73 -16.22
C ASP A 585 -19.87 -1.58 -15.70
N HIS A 586 -19.68 -2.89 -15.53
CA HIS A 586 -20.74 -3.76 -15.03
C HIS A 586 -21.07 -3.58 -13.53
N PHE A 587 -20.33 -2.75 -12.79
CA PHE A 587 -20.46 -2.59 -11.33
C PHE A 587 -20.96 -1.22 -10.88
N GLY A 588 -21.33 -0.33 -11.82
CA GLY A 588 -21.60 1.07 -11.52
C GLY A 588 -23.04 1.53 -11.65
N ASP A 589 -23.94 0.71 -12.14
CA ASP A 589 -25.32 1.16 -12.39
C ASP A 589 -26.22 1.09 -11.14
N ASP A 590 -25.74 0.43 -10.07
CA ASP A 590 -26.46 0.30 -8.78
C ASP A 590 -25.84 1.10 -7.61
N MET A 591 -24.86 2.00 -7.87
CA MET A 591 -24.25 2.82 -6.79
C MET A 591 -24.75 4.26 -6.78
#